data_4df55b5d8b3403a679512fb6056dd6b7
#
_entry.id   4df55b5d8b3403a679512fb6056dd6b7
#
_cell.length_a   1.000
_cell.length_b   1.000
_cell.length_c   1.000
_cell.angle_alpha   90.00
_cell.angle_beta   90.00
_cell.angle_gamma   90.00
#
_symmetry.space_group_name_H-M   'P 1'
#
loop_
_entity.id
_entity.type
_entity.pdbx_description
1 polymer ?
#
loop_
_entity_poly.entity_id
_entity_poly.type
_entity_poly.pdbx_seq_one_letter_code
_entity_poly.pdbx_strand_id
1 'polypeptide(L)'
;MTFDGNFMLGAATSAHQVEGNNVHSDYWVQENLEHSSFLEPSNIACDHYNRYEEDIRMLKSAGLNAYRFSIEWARIEPEKGEFDENEINHYRQVIDCCKEMGVEPIVTLLHFTSPAWLIKEGGWESEKVIEYFARYTSYVIEKLGDRLAYVCTINEANMGLQLAAIAKRYEMMAKAAQNMKEPPVESGKEAEGKVQVGMNFQKMMENMKYQAAENMQAFGTPQPQTFVSARTPEGDIIVMKAHQAAKKEIKKLYPDIRVGITLSLHDLQAVEGGEKYVRDTWDEEFVHYLPYIKDDDFLGVQNYTRTVYGANGQLNPKEDAKLTQMEYEIYPQALEHVIRQVNKDFKGDIIVTENGIAITDDEIRCKFIDDALQGVKNCIDDNIPVKGYCYWSLLDNFEWQKGYSMTFGLIAVDRDTMKREEKPSLRHLGSYI
;
A
#
# COMPACT_ATOMS: atom_id res chain seq x y z
N MET A 1 13.04 -24.42 7.06
CA MET A 1 12.74 -23.95 5.68
C MET A 1 13.65 -22.79 5.37
N THR A 2 14.28 -22.75 4.21
CA THR A 2 15.08 -21.61 3.73
C THR A 2 14.77 -21.37 2.26
N PHE A 3 14.90 -20.12 1.82
CA PHE A 3 14.81 -19.77 0.40
C PHE A 3 16.21 -19.80 -0.22
N ASP A 4 16.23 -19.90 -1.56
CA ASP A 4 17.50 -19.81 -2.28
C ASP A 4 18.00 -18.34 -2.27
N GLY A 5 19.30 -18.15 -2.36
CA GLY A 5 19.92 -16.83 -2.25
C GLY A 5 19.53 -15.81 -3.32
N ASN A 6 18.84 -16.24 -4.40
CA ASN A 6 18.28 -15.36 -5.43
C ASN A 6 16.85 -14.91 -5.11
N PHE A 7 16.22 -15.49 -4.10
CA PHE A 7 14.90 -15.06 -3.65
C PHE A 7 15.03 -13.72 -2.89
N MET A 8 14.25 -12.71 -3.29
CA MET A 8 14.25 -11.41 -2.66
C MET A 8 13.44 -11.49 -1.35
N LEU A 9 14.13 -11.55 -0.21
CA LEU A 9 13.51 -11.53 1.11
C LEU A 9 13.83 -10.21 1.80
N GLY A 10 12.79 -9.43 2.11
CA GLY A 10 12.99 -8.08 2.62
C GLY A 10 11.82 -7.52 3.40
N ALA A 11 11.82 -6.22 3.53
CA ALA A 11 10.74 -5.45 4.14
C ALA A 11 10.40 -4.24 3.26
N ALA A 12 9.22 -3.66 3.52
CA ALA A 12 8.72 -2.51 2.76
C ALA A 12 8.50 -1.28 3.66
N THR A 13 8.55 -0.11 3.05
CA THR A 13 8.10 1.18 3.60
C THR A 13 7.49 2.05 2.50
N SER A 14 6.81 3.13 2.88
CA SER A 14 6.44 4.20 1.95
C SER A 14 6.98 5.54 2.43
N ALA A 15 7.32 6.42 1.47
CA ALA A 15 7.98 7.69 1.73
C ALA A 15 7.22 8.56 2.76
N HIS A 16 5.93 8.82 2.54
CA HIS A 16 5.13 9.66 3.43
C HIS A 16 5.07 9.11 4.87
N GLN A 17 5.01 7.79 5.02
CA GLN A 17 4.85 7.13 6.31
C GLN A 17 6.14 7.12 7.15
N VAL A 18 7.33 7.22 6.52
CA VAL A 18 8.59 7.08 7.25
C VAL A 18 9.55 8.27 7.14
N GLU A 19 9.51 9.05 6.05
CA GLU A 19 10.52 10.08 5.78
C GLU A 19 10.33 11.34 6.63
N GLY A 20 9.08 11.80 6.75
CA GLY A 20 8.72 13.06 7.43
C GLY A 20 8.78 14.31 6.55
N ASN A 21 8.13 15.38 6.99
CA ASN A 21 8.12 16.69 6.33
C ASN A 21 7.76 16.66 4.83
N ASN A 22 6.80 15.84 4.43
CA ASN A 22 6.33 15.74 3.06
C ASN A 22 5.35 16.88 2.71
N VAL A 23 5.81 18.13 2.87
CA VAL A 23 5.01 19.37 2.92
C VAL A 23 4.27 19.73 1.63
N HIS A 24 4.67 19.16 0.50
CA HIS A 24 4.07 19.43 -0.80
C HIS A 24 3.01 18.41 -1.21
N SER A 25 2.78 17.36 -0.37
CA SER A 25 1.82 16.32 -0.66
C SER A 25 0.38 16.70 -0.30
N ASP A 26 -0.56 16.07 -0.99
CA ASP A 26 -1.99 16.14 -0.69
C ASP A 26 -2.32 15.64 0.73
N TYR A 27 -1.63 14.60 1.20
CA TYR A 27 -1.80 14.06 2.55
C TYR A 27 -1.32 15.02 3.63
N TRP A 28 -0.16 15.69 3.42
CA TRP A 28 0.29 16.73 4.34
C TRP A 28 -0.76 17.84 4.50
N VAL A 29 -1.37 18.25 3.39
CA VAL A 29 -2.45 19.24 3.44
C VAL A 29 -3.64 18.69 4.24
N GLN A 30 -4.09 17.46 3.96
CA GLN A 30 -5.25 16.85 4.63
C GLN A 30 -5.04 16.61 6.12
N GLU A 31 -3.86 16.14 6.53
CA GLU A 31 -3.56 15.87 7.95
C GLU A 31 -3.44 17.13 8.80
N ASN A 32 -3.16 18.29 8.17
CA ASN A 32 -3.05 19.60 8.82
C ASN A 32 -4.32 20.47 8.69
N LEU A 33 -5.44 19.96 8.17
CA LEU A 33 -6.73 20.65 8.22
C LEU A 33 -7.20 20.75 9.68
N GLU A 34 -7.96 21.80 10.02
CA GLU A 34 -8.53 21.99 11.36
C GLU A 34 -9.44 20.81 11.76
N HIS A 35 -10.25 20.32 10.81
CA HIS A 35 -11.11 19.16 10.98
C HIS A 35 -10.60 17.96 10.19
N SER A 36 -9.33 17.65 10.38
CA SER A 36 -8.68 16.50 9.75
C SER A 36 -9.31 15.18 10.20
N SER A 37 -9.36 14.19 9.30
CA SER A 37 -9.73 12.80 9.62
C SER A 37 -8.55 12.00 10.21
N PHE A 38 -7.36 12.53 10.18
CA PHE A 38 -6.18 11.93 10.79
C PHE A 38 -6.22 12.07 12.31
N LEU A 39 -5.77 11.05 13.05
CA LEU A 39 -5.65 11.13 14.51
C LEU A 39 -4.58 12.13 14.92
N GLU A 40 -3.52 12.21 14.15
CA GLU A 40 -2.39 13.10 14.33
C GLU A 40 -1.68 13.32 13.01
N PRO A 41 -0.91 14.39 12.81
CA PRO A 41 -0.13 14.62 11.59
C PRO A 41 1.15 13.79 11.58
N SER A 42 1.66 13.51 10.38
CA SER A 42 2.90 12.74 10.16
C SER A 42 4.15 13.47 10.69
N ASN A 43 4.20 14.80 10.60
CA ASN A 43 5.33 15.61 11.01
C ASN A 43 6.68 15.09 10.44
N ILE A 44 7.63 14.76 11.33
CA ILE A 44 8.93 14.18 10.95
C ILE A 44 8.85 12.66 10.70
N ALA A 45 7.68 12.07 10.78
CA ALA A 45 7.45 10.63 10.66
C ALA A 45 8.47 9.80 11.48
N CYS A 46 9.19 8.90 10.84
CA CYS A 46 10.28 8.16 11.47
C CYS A 46 11.65 8.81 11.25
N ASP A 47 11.71 10.00 10.68
CA ASP A 47 12.97 10.67 10.29
C ASP A 47 13.84 9.78 9.36
N HIS A 48 13.20 8.91 8.59
CA HIS A 48 13.91 8.00 7.67
C HIS A 48 14.67 8.76 6.60
N TYR A 49 14.19 9.92 6.18
CA TYR A 49 14.87 10.80 5.23
C TYR A 49 16.33 11.05 5.63
N ASN A 50 16.61 11.28 6.91
CA ASN A 50 17.95 11.50 7.45
C ASN A 50 18.64 10.24 7.96
N ARG A 51 17.88 9.12 8.19
CA ARG A 51 18.37 7.91 8.86
C ARG A 51 18.28 6.65 7.99
N TYR A 52 18.07 6.79 6.68
CA TYR A 52 17.95 5.64 5.77
C TYR A 52 19.15 4.69 5.83
N GLU A 53 20.38 5.21 6.02
CA GLU A 53 21.57 4.36 6.16
C GLU A 53 21.51 3.47 7.40
N GLU A 54 21.03 3.99 8.53
CA GLU A 54 20.84 3.23 9.77
C GLU A 54 19.81 2.12 9.54
N ASP A 55 18.66 2.47 8.97
CA ASP A 55 17.54 1.55 8.76
C ASP A 55 17.90 0.44 7.75
N ILE A 56 18.57 0.77 6.64
CA ILE A 56 19.03 -0.21 5.64
C ILE A 56 20.11 -1.11 6.23
N ARG A 57 21.02 -0.56 7.07
CA ARG A 57 22.04 -1.35 7.76
C ARG A 57 21.42 -2.35 8.74
N MET A 58 20.36 -1.96 9.48
CA MET A 58 19.65 -2.86 10.38
C MET A 58 18.98 -3.99 9.59
N LEU A 59 18.29 -3.66 8.49
CA LEU A 59 17.69 -4.63 7.57
C LEU A 59 18.74 -5.64 7.09
N LYS A 60 19.87 -5.16 6.57
CA LYS A 60 20.96 -6.03 6.09
C LYS A 60 21.57 -6.87 7.19
N SER A 61 21.79 -6.30 8.37
CA SER A 61 22.38 -6.99 9.52
C SER A 61 21.51 -8.15 10.03
N ALA A 62 20.21 -8.08 9.77
CA ALA A 62 19.28 -9.15 10.08
C ALA A 62 19.32 -10.32 9.07
N GLY A 63 20.01 -10.15 7.92
CA GLY A 63 20.11 -11.17 6.88
C GLY A 63 19.27 -10.87 5.63
N LEU A 64 18.44 -9.83 5.63
CA LEU A 64 17.57 -9.50 4.50
C LEU A 64 18.36 -8.98 3.29
N ASN A 65 17.88 -9.25 2.08
CA ASN A 65 18.57 -8.93 0.83
C ASN A 65 17.75 -8.04 -0.12
N ALA A 66 16.54 -7.62 0.27
CA ALA A 66 15.71 -6.72 -0.51
C ALA A 66 15.07 -5.63 0.37
N TYR A 67 14.89 -4.45 -0.19
CA TYR A 67 14.17 -3.35 0.46
C TYR A 67 13.24 -2.67 -0.55
N ARG A 68 11.93 -2.71 -0.27
CA ARG A 68 10.95 -1.99 -1.06
C ARG A 68 10.63 -0.64 -0.40
N PHE A 69 10.73 0.43 -1.17
CA PHE A 69 10.40 1.78 -0.71
C PHE A 69 9.83 2.61 -1.86
N SER A 70 9.20 3.74 -1.55
CA SER A 70 8.67 4.63 -2.59
C SER A 70 9.51 5.88 -2.74
N ILE A 71 9.54 6.43 -3.97
CA ILE A 71 10.00 7.77 -4.28
C ILE A 71 8.79 8.69 -4.18
N GLU A 72 8.91 9.78 -3.44
CA GLU A 72 7.80 10.71 -3.21
C GLU A 72 7.68 11.72 -4.35
N TRP A 73 6.60 11.58 -5.13
CA TRP A 73 6.34 12.49 -6.25
C TRP A 73 6.25 13.95 -5.81
N ALA A 74 5.61 14.20 -4.65
CA ALA A 74 5.45 15.56 -4.12
C ALA A 74 6.78 16.24 -3.75
N ARG A 75 7.84 15.46 -3.44
CA ARG A 75 9.19 16.00 -3.24
C ARG A 75 9.89 16.28 -4.57
N ILE A 76 9.79 15.32 -5.50
CA ILE A 76 10.46 15.42 -6.80
C ILE A 76 9.87 16.54 -7.65
N GLU A 77 8.56 16.76 -7.61
CA GLU A 77 7.84 17.78 -8.37
C GLU A 77 6.92 18.59 -7.43
N PRO A 78 7.48 19.42 -6.53
CA PRO A 78 6.72 20.18 -5.53
C PRO A 78 5.72 21.16 -6.15
N GLU A 79 6.06 21.72 -7.31
CA GLU A 79 5.18 22.54 -8.14
C GLU A 79 5.14 21.96 -9.55
N LYS A 80 4.04 22.15 -10.26
CA LYS A 80 3.78 21.55 -11.56
C LYS A 80 4.86 21.93 -12.60
N GLY A 81 5.64 20.94 -13.03
CA GLY A 81 6.70 21.08 -14.01
C GLY A 81 8.04 21.54 -13.42
N GLU A 82 8.12 21.78 -12.12
CA GLU A 82 9.34 22.15 -11.43
C GLU A 82 9.90 20.95 -10.66
N PHE A 83 11.02 20.39 -11.14
CA PHE A 83 11.67 19.24 -10.56
C PHE A 83 12.82 19.63 -9.64
N ASP A 84 12.89 19.02 -8.44
CA ASP A 84 13.96 19.27 -7.47
C ASP A 84 15.10 18.24 -7.64
N GLU A 85 16.24 18.72 -8.11
CA GLU A 85 17.46 17.90 -8.29
C GLU A 85 18.06 17.45 -6.94
N ASN A 86 17.80 18.14 -5.82
CA ASN A 86 18.30 17.72 -4.52
C ASN A 86 17.55 16.49 -4.05
N GLU A 87 16.24 16.43 -4.27
CA GLU A 87 15.41 15.29 -3.91
C GLU A 87 15.76 14.06 -4.76
N ILE A 88 16.01 14.22 -6.06
CA ILE A 88 16.55 13.15 -6.91
C ILE A 88 17.90 12.65 -6.39
N ASN A 89 18.79 13.56 -5.99
CA ASN A 89 20.09 13.18 -5.44
C ASN A 89 19.95 12.44 -4.11
N HIS A 90 18.99 12.82 -3.28
CA HIS A 90 18.67 12.09 -2.05
C HIS A 90 18.26 10.65 -2.37
N TYR A 91 17.28 10.41 -3.24
CA TYR A 91 16.86 9.05 -3.61
C TYR A 91 17.97 8.25 -4.30
N ARG A 92 18.86 8.92 -5.06
CA ARG A 92 20.07 8.27 -5.59
C ARG A 92 20.95 7.71 -4.46
N GLN A 93 21.16 8.50 -3.40
CA GLN A 93 21.95 8.06 -2.24
C GLN A 93 21.28 6.88 -1.52
N VAL A 94 19.96 6.88 -1.36
CA VAL A 94 19.21 5.75 -0.78
C VAL A 94 19.41 4.49 -1.61
N ILE A 95 19.27 4.57 -2.94
CA ILE A 95 19.46 3.44 -3.85
C ILE A 95 20.91 2.95 -3.82
N ASP A 96 21.88 3.87 -3.89
CA ASP A 96 23.31 3.53 -3.84
C ASP A 96 23.66 2.84 -2.51
N CYS A 97 23.12 3.33 -1.38
CA CYS A 97 23.29 2.70 -0.07
C CYS A 97 22.77 1.24 -0.05
N CYS A 98 21.58 1.00 -0.62
CA CYS A 98 21.07 -0.37 -0.75
C CYS A 98 22.05 -1.26 -1.53
N LYS A 99 22.49 -0.79 -2.69
CA LYS A 99 23.39 -1.57 -3.57
C LYS A 99 24.77 -1.81 -2.95
N GLU A 100 25.35 -0.83 -2.28
CA GLU A 100 26.63 -0.97 -1.57
C GLU A 100 26.54 -2.00 -0.45
N MET A 101 25.39 -2.12 0.21
CA MET A 101 25.13 -3.13 1.24
C MET A 101 24.70 -4.48 0.67
N GLY A 102 24.56 -4.63 -0.66
CA GLY A 102 24.07 -5.84 -1.29
C GLY A 102 22.60 -6.12 -0.93
N VAL A 103 21.78 -5.07 -0.91
CA VAL A 103 20.33 -5.09 -0.75
C VAL A 103 19.71 -4.68 -2.08
N GLU A 104 18.81 -5.47 -2.64
CA GLU A 104 18.13 -5.12 -3.90
C GLU A 104 17.03 -4.08 -3.65
N PRO A 105 17.11 -2.87 -4.25
CA PRO A 105 16.07 -1.86 -4.14
C PRO A 105 14.90 -2.21 -5.06
N ILE A 106 13.70 -2.34 -4.49
CA ILE A 106 12.43 -2.43 -5.24
C ILE A 106 11.72 -1.09 -5.09
N VAL A 107 11.77 -0.27 -6.14
CA VAL A 107 11.27 1.11 -6.08
C VAL A 107 9.81 1.19 -6.49
N THR A 108 9.00 1.89 -5.70
CA THR A 108 7.61 2.25 -6.03
C THR A 108 7.55 3.74 -6.40
N LEU A 109 6.98 4.08 -7.56
CA LEU A 109 6.92 5.46 -8.05
C LEU A 109 5.77 6.28 -7.43
N LEU A 110 4.68 5.61 -7.05
CA LEU A 110 3.55 6.23 -6.35
C LEU A 110 3.07 5.32 -5.23
N HIS A 111 3.08 5.82 -4.00
CA HIS A 111 2.51 5.13 -2.85
C HIS A 111 1.50 6.04 -2.13
N PHE A 112 0.30 6.15 -2.71
CA PHE A 112 -0.88 6.89 -2.28
C PHE A 112 -0.77 8.41 -2.37
N THR A 113 0.31 9.00 -1.88
CA THR A 113 0.48 10.46 -1.84
C THR A 113 0.81 11.04 -3.20
N SER A 114 0.27 12.21 -3.46
CA SER A 114 0.46 12.96 -4.70
C SER A 114 0.81 14.42 -4.40
N PRO A 115 1.46 15.13 -5.32
CA PRO A 115 1.64 16.57 -5.15
C PRO A 115 0.30 17.29 -4.99
N ALA A 116 0.19 18.22 -4.03
CA ALA A 116 -1.04 18.97 -3.78
C ALA A 116 -1.53 19.76 -5.02
N TRP A 117 -0.61 20.17 -5.91
CA TRP A 117 -0.97 20.81 -7.17
C TRP A 117 -1.75 19.89 -8.11
N LEU A 118 -1.47 18.58 -8.09
CA LEU A 118 -2.20 17.59 -8.90
C LEU A 118 -3.69 17.55 -8.55
N ILE A 119 -4.02 17.66 -7.26
CA ILE A 119 -5.40 17.66 -6.79
C ILE A 119 -6.15 18.89 -7.31
N LYS A 120 -5.49 20.04 -7.38
CA LYS A 120 -6.05 21.27 -7.99
C LYS A 120 -6.32 21.13 -9.49
N GLU A 121 -5.62 20.21 -10.17
CA GLU A 121 -5.82 19.90 -11.60
C GLU A 121 -6.89 18.82 -11.86
N GLY A 122 -7.59 18.37 -10.82
CA GLY A 122 -8.65 17.36 -10.87
C GLY A 122 -8.25 15.99 -10.32
N GLY A 123 -7.00 15.83 -9.87
CA GLY A 123 -6.51 14.61 -9.20
C GLY A 123 -6.63 13.36 -10.07
N TRP A 124 -6.93 12.23 -9.42
CA TRP A 124 -6.95 10.91 -10.04
C TRP A 124 -8.23 10.59 -10.84
N GLU A 125 -9.18 11.52 -10.91
CA GLU A 125 -10.34 11.47 -11.81
C GLU A 125 -10.12 12.25 -13.12
N SER A 126 -8.96 12.91 -13.27
CA SER A 126 -8.62 13.71 -14.46
C SER A 126 -7.71 12.93 -15.41
N GLU A 127 -8.06 12.87 -16.72
CA GLU A 127 -7.18 12.27 -17.73
C GLU A 127 -5.79 12.93 -17.83
N LYS A 128 -5.64 14.15 -17.33
CA LYS A 128 -4.35 14.85 -17.28
C LYS A 128 -3.30 14.11 -16.46
N VAL A 129 -3.72 13.34 -15.44
CA VAL A 129 -2.79 12.59 -14.58
C VAL A 129 -1.97 11.59 -15.38
N ILE A 130 -2.49 11.06 -16.48
CA ILE A 130 -1.78 10.12 -17.36
C ILE A 130 -0.48 10.75 -17.89
N GLU A 131 -0.58 11.99 -18.40
CA GLU A 131 0.58 12.73 -18.91
C GLU A 131 1.51 13.16 -17.78
N TYR A 132 0.95 13.66 -16.68
CA TYR A 132 1.75 14.15 -15.55
C TYR A 132 2.54 13.02 -14.89
N PHE A 133 1.91 11.86 -14.67
CA PHE A 133 2.58 10.71 -14.10
C PHE A 133 3.63 10.11 -15.05
N ALA A 134 3.37 10.08 -16.35
CA ALA A 134 4.34 9.65 -17.35
C ALA A 134 5.56 10.60 -17.39
N ARG A 135 5.35 11.92 -17.30
CA ARG A 135 6.42 12.92 -17.25
C ARG A 135 7.29 12.76 -16.00
N TYR A 136 6.65 12.66 -14.81
CA TYR A 136 7.33 12.38 -13.55
C TYR A 136 8.15 11.09 -13.63
N THR A 137 7.53 10.00 -14.12
CA THR A 137 8.20 8.71 -14.30
C THR A 137 9.42 8.84 -15.22
N SER A 138 9.27 9.50 -16.36
CA SER A 138 10.36 9.71 -17.33
C SER A 138 11.54 10.43 -16.66
N TYR A 139 11.26 11.51 -15.90
CA TYR A 139 12.28 12.26 -15.18
C TYR A 139 13.02 11.40 -14.14
N VAL A 140 12.29 10.68 -13.28
CA VAL A 140 12.89 9.81 -12.26
C VAL A 140 13.75 8.73 -12.90
N ILE A 141 13.24 8.06 -13.93
CA ILE A 141 13.93 6.94 -14.59
C ILE A 141 15.12 7.42 -15.40
N GLU A 142 15.08 8.59 -16.03
CA GLU A 142 16.26 9.17 -16.67
C GLU A 142 17.42 9.37 -15.68
N LYS A 143 17.11 9.76 -14.45
CA LYS A 143 18.12 10.09 -13.41
C LYS A 143 18.58 8.90 -12.57
N LEU A 144 17.75 7.86 -12.40
CA LEU A 144 17.97 6.77 -11.45
C LEU A 144 17.92 5.37 -12.10
N GLY A 145 17.44 5.26 -13.32
CA GLY A 145 17.12 3.95 -13.96
C GLY A 145 18.34 3.03 -14.13
N ASP A 146 19.54 3.59 -14.29
CA ASP A 146 20.79 2.82 -14.38
C ASP A 146 21.11 2.00 -13.10
N ARG A 147 20.41 2.25 -12.00
CA ARG A 147 20.58 1.62 -10.70
C ARG A 147 19.47 0.62 -10.35
N LEU A 148 18.39 0.58 -11.12
CA LEU A 148 17.17 -0.12 -10.78
C LEU A 148 16.99 -1.39 -11.62
N ALA A 149 16.61 -2.48 -10.94
CA ALA A 149 16.20 -3.72 -11.58
C ALA A 149 14.67 -3.93 -11.53
N TYR A 150 14.01 -3.43 -10.49
CA TYR A 150 12.58 -3.61 -10.25
C TYR A 150 11.89 -2.29 -9.94
N VAL A 151 10.80 -2.00 -10.63
CA VAL A 151 9.99 -0.81 -10.42
C VAL A 151 8.51 -1.18 -10.34
N CYS A 152 7.87 -0.84 -9.23
CA CYS A 152 6.41 -0.79 -9.10
C CYS A 152 5.94 0.60 -9.50
N THR A 153 5.03 0.70 -10.45
CA THR A 153 4.55 2.02 -10.91
C THR A 153 3.64 2.67 -9.87
N ILE A 154 2.61 1.95 -9.45
CA ILE A 154 1.55 2.44 -8.56
C ILE A 154 1.28 1.40 -7.48
N ASN A 155 1.22 1.86 -6.22
CA ASN A 155 0.85 1.04 -5.09
C ASN A 155 -0.66 0.88 -4.98
N GLU A 156 -1.12 -0.38 -4.77
CA GLU A 156 -2.54 -0.71 -4.54
C GLU A 156 -3.50 0.03 -5.48
N ALA A 157 -3.27 -0.14 -6.78
CA ALA A 157 -3.99 0.60 -7.81
C ALA A 157 -5.51 0.43 -7.74
N ASN A 158 -5.98 -0.68 -7.18
CA ASN A 158 -7.39 -1.03 -6.99
C ASN A 158 -8.04 -0.41 -5.72
N MET A 159 -7.29 0.32 -4.89
CA MET A 159 -7.79 0.88 -3.63
C MET A 159 -9.00 1.80 -3.83
N GLY A 160 -9.01 2.61 -4.89
CA GLY A 160 -10.11 3.54 -5.16
C GLY A 160 -11.46 2.86 -5.41
N LEU A 161 -11.50 1.71 -6.11
CA LEU A 161 -12.73 0.92 -6.28
C LEU A 161 -13.17 0.24 -4.99
N GLN A 162 -12.23 -0.28 -4.19
CA GLN A 162 -12.56 -0.86 -2.89
C GLN A 162 -13.22 0.18 -1.97
N LEU A 163 -12.70 1.41 -1.94
CA LEU A 163 -13.31 2.51 -1.20
C LEU A 163 -14.69 2.91 -1.76
N ALA A 164 -14.87 2.90 -3.07
CA ALA A 164 -16.17 3.17 -3.70
C ALA A 164 -17.22 2.11 -3.33
N ALA A 165 -16.84 0.83 -3.29
CA ALA A 165 -17.72 -0.26 -2.85
C ALA A 165 -18.15 -0.09 -1.39
N ILE A 166 -17.22 0.31 -0.50
CA ILE A 166 -17.51 0.60 0.90
C ILE A 166 -18.45 1.80 1.02
N ALA A 167 -18.17 2.92 0.35
CA ALA A 167 -19.02 4.11 0.38
C ALA A 167 -20.45 3.81 -0.08
N LYS A 168 -20.60 3.05 -1.16
CA LYS A 168 -21.90 2.60 -1.67
C LYS A 168 -22.67 1.75 -0.66
N ARG A 169 -21.99 0.86 0.05
CA ARG A 169 -22.59 0.04 1.11
C ARG A 169 -23.14 0.92 2.23
N TYR A 170 -22.35 1.92 2.69
CA TYR A 170 -22.82 2.87 3.73
C TYR A 170 -24.03 3.67 3.28
N GLU A 171 -24.07 4.14 2.05
CA GLU A 171 -25.24 4.84 1.52
C GLU A 171 -26.49 3.95 1.52
N MET A 172 -26.36 2.68 1.14
CA MET A 172 -27.48 1.74 1.16
C MET A 172 -27.97 1.48 2.58
N MET A 173 -27.05 1.32 3.55
CA MET A 173 -27.39 1.11 4.96
C MET A 173 -28.06 2.35 5.55
N ALA A 174 -27.56 3.55 5.29
CA ALA A 174 -28.15 4.80 5.72
C ALA A 174 -29.58 4.98 5.17
N LYS A 175 -29.81 4.65 3.90
CA LYS A 175 -31.14 4.67 3.28
C LYS A 175 -32.08 3.63 3.92
N ALA A 176 -31.59 2.44 4.23
CA ALA A 176 -32.37 1.41 4.91
C ALA A 176 -32.72 1.83 6.36
N ALA A 177 -31.80 2.42 7.08
CA ALA A 177 -31.99 2.91 8.44
C ALA A 177 -33.03 4.04 8.54
N GLN A 178 -33.12 4.91 7.54
CA GLN A 178 -34.17 5.95 7.48
C GLN A 178 -35.58 5.39 7.42
N ASN A 179 -35.74 4.15 6.95
CA ASN A 179 -37.02 3.45 6.85
C ASN A 179 -37.32 2.56 8.08
N MET A 180 -36.40 2.44 9.03
CA MET A 180 -36.55 1.63 10.27
C MET A 180 -36.86 2.51 11.48
N LYS A 181 -37.70 1.99 12.40
CA LYS A 181 -38.04 2.70 13.65
C LYS A 181 -36.89 2.79 14.65
N GLU A 182 -35.89 1.87 14.52
CA GLU A 182 -34.64 1.89 15.25
C GLU A 182 -33.53 1.59 14.23
N PRO A 183 -32.63 2.55 13.93
CA PRO A 183 -31.52 2.28 13.03
C PRO A 183 -30.56 1.27 13.65
N PRO A 184 -30.04 0.31 12.89
CA PRO A 184 -28.96 -0.55 13.37
C PRO A 184 -27.76 0.32 13.73
N VAL A 185 -27.26 0.18 14.94
CA VAL A 185 -26.01 0.83 15.41
C VAL A 185 -24.83 0.01 14.84
N GLU A 186 -24.57 0.15 13.55
CA GLU A 186 -23.22 -0.22 13.07
C GLU A 186 -22.29 0.94 13.48
N SER A 187 -21.40 0.67 14.43
CA SER A 187 -20.35 1.60 14.78
C SER A 187 -19.38 1.73 13.60
N GLY A 188 -18.80 2.92 13.40
CA GLY A 188 -17.74 3.15 12.39
C GLY A 188 -16.59 2.13 12.46
N LYS A 189 -16.41 1.46 13.60
CA LYS A 189 -15.45 0.37 13.83
C LYS A 189 -15.68 -0.87 12.94
N GLU A 190 -16.94 -1.22 12.62
CA GLU A 190 -17.21 -2.37 11.74
C GLU A 190 -16.78 -2.18 10.29
N ALA A 191 -16.54 -0.93 9.88
CA ALA A 191 -16.04 -0.60 8.55
C ALA A 191 -14.53 -0.67 8.47
N GLU A 192 -13.85 -0.39 9.55
CA GLU A 192 -12.39 -0.25 9.60
C GLU A 192 -11.69 -1.56 9.24
N GLY A 193 -12.19 -2.72 9.70
CA GLY A 193 -11.64 -4.02 9.36
C GLY A 193 -11.90 -4.52 7.93
N LYS A 194 -12.54 -3.71 7.08
CA LYS A 194 -12.89 -4.09 5.69
C LYS A 194 -11.93 -3.49 4.65
N VAL A 195 -11.01 -2.64 5.07
CA VAL A 195 -9.98 -2.03 4.21
C VAL A 195 -8.62 -2.32 4.81
N GLN A 196 -7.70 -2.76 3.98
CA GLN A 196 -6.32 -3.06 4.40
C GLN A 196 -5.44 -1.79 4.47
N VAL A 197 -6.03 -0.63 4.75
CA VAL A 197 -5.35 0.67 4.89
C VAL A 197 -5.91 1.43 6.10
N GLY A 198 -5.08 2.20 6.78
CA GLY A 198 -5.42 2.91 8.00
C GLY A 198 -6.41 4.06 7.81
N MET A 199 -7.72 3.76 7.69
CA MET A 199 -8.80 4.74 7.58
C MET A 199 -9.48 4.99 8.93
N ASN A 200 -10.01 6.21 9.13
CA ASN A 200 -10.77 6.61 10.31
C ASN A 200 -12.17 7.09 9.89
N PHE A 201 -13.02 6.14 9.59
CA PHE A 201 -14.37 6.42 9.09
C PHE A 201 -15.23 7.20 10.10
N GLN A 202 -15.05 6.97 11.39
CA GLN A 202 -15.76 7.72 12.42
C GLN A 202 -15.42 9.21 12.33
N LYS A 203 -14.14 9.56 12.35
CA LYS A 203 -13.68 10.96 12.29
C LYS A 203 -14.00 11.61 10.95
N MET A 204 -13.98 10.83 9.85
CA MET A 204 -14.45 11.30 8.55
C MET A 204 -15.93 11.71 8.58
N MET A 205 -16.80 10.91 9.19
CA MET A 205 -18.22 11.24 9.30
C MET A 205 -18.47 12.45 10.22
N GLU A 206 -17.77 12.53 11.35
CA GLU A 206 -17.88 13.65 12.31
C GLU A 206 -17.49 14.98 11.66
N ASN A 207 -16.46 14.98 10.82
CA ASN A 207 -15.86 16.16 10.23
C ASN A 207 -16.40 16.52 8.85
N MET A 208 -17.18 15.65 8.20
CA MET A 208 -17.64 15.80 6.83
C MET A 208 -18.27 17.17 6.54
N LYS A 209 -19.03 17.74 7.48
CA LYS A 209 -19.68 19.04 7.31
C LYS A 209 -18.72 20.24 7.23
N TYR A 210 -17.51 20.10 7.77
CA TYR A 210 -16.48 21.15 7.76
C TYR A 210 -15.51 20.96 6.60
N GLN A 211 -15.19 19.71 6.25
CA GLN A 211 -14.17 19.34 5.28
C GLN A 211 -14.43 19.94 3.87
N ALA A 212 -15.68 20.07 3.45
CA ALA A 212 -15.98 20.65 2.14
C ALA A 212 -15.49 22.11 2.00
N ALA A 213 -15.61 22.92 3.05
CA ALA A 213 -15.15 24.30 3.05
C ALA A 213 -13.61 24.38 3.15
N GLU A 214 -13.01 23.56 4.00
CA GLU A 214 -11.57 23.48 4.19
C GLU A 214 -10.87 22.95 2.93
N ASN A 215 -11.40 21.92 2.30
CA ASN A 215 -10.91 21.39 1.03
C ASN A 215 -11.03 22.43 -0.09
N MET A 216 -12.12 23.20 -0.15
CA MET A 216 -12.26 24.28 -1.11
C MET A 216 -11.15 25.33 -0.92
N GLN A 217 -10.79 25.65 0.31
CA GLN A 217 -9.70 26.59 0.59
C GLN A 217 -8.32 26.01 0.24
N ALA A 218 -8.07 24.75 0.56
CA ALA A 218 -6.77 24.10 0.39
C ALA A 218 -6.50 23.67 -1.07
N PHE A 219 -7.51 23.06 -1.72
CA PHE A 219 -7.36 22.42 -3.03
C PHE A 219 -8.15 23.14 -4.15
N GLY A 220 -9.02 24.10 -3.82
CA GLY A 220 -9.89 24.75 -4.80
C GLY A 220 -11.10 23.88 -5.22
N THR A 221 -11.35 22.78 -4.52
CA THR A 221 -12.48 21.89 -4.72
C THR A 221 -12.99 21.37 -3.37
N PRO A 222 -14.33 21.24 -3.18
CA PRO A 222 -14.88 20.70 -1.94
C PRO A 222 -14.67 19.19 -1.78
N GLN A 223 -14.35 18.50 -2.89
CA GLN A 223 -14.14 17.05 -2.94
C GLN A 223 -12.82 16.75 -3.69
N PRO A 224 -11.67 16.80 -2.99
CA PRO A 224 -10.38 16.50 -3.59
C PRO A 224 -10.33 15.05 -4.04
N GLN A 225 -9.95 14.82 -5.30
CA GLN A 225 -9.82 13.48 -5.87
C GLN A 225 -8.40 12.98 -5.66
N THR A 226 -8.08 12.63 -4.40
CA THR A 226 -6.80 12.04 -4.03
C THR A 226 -6.73 10.58 -4.50
N PHE A 227 -5.55 9.96 -4.42
CA PHE A 227 -5.42 8.57 -4.82
C PHE A 227 -6.27 7.63 -3.97
N VAL A 228 -6.32 7.86 -2.65
CA VAL A 228 -7.14 7.10 -1.70
C VAL A 228 -8.47 7.82 -1.47
N SER A 229 -9.22 8.00 -2.55
CA SER A 229 -10.61 8.46 -2.57
C SER A 229 -11.48 7.41 -3.26
N ALA A 230 -12.77 7.37 -2.92
CA ALA A 230 -13.72 6.56 -3.66
C ALA A 230 -13.71 6.97 -5.14
N ARG A 231 -13.39 6.04 -6.02
CA ARG A 231 -13.11 6.30 -7.44
C ARG A 231 -14.26 5.87 -8.32
N THR A 232 -14.51 6.63 -9.40
CA THR A 232 -15.45 6.21 -10.44
C THR A 232 -14.82 5.08 -11.29
N PRO A 233 -15.63 4.27 -12.00
CA PRO A 233 -15.08 3.30 -12.96
C PRO A 233 -14.19 3.94 -14.04
N GLU A 234 -14.54 5.15 -14.48
CA GLU A 234 -13.75 5.93 -15.44
C GLU A 234 -12.42 6.37 -14.84
N GLY A 235 -12.41 6.87 -13.59
CA GLY A 235 -11.21 7.24 -12.87
C GLY A 235 -10.28 6.05 -12.63
N ASP A 236 -10.84 4.87 -12.40
CA ASP A 236 -10.06 3.64 -12.25
C ASP A 236 -9.34 3.25 -13.54
N ILE A 237 -10.02 3.38 -14.69
CA ILE A 237 -9.39 3.20 -16.02
C ILE A 237 -8.28 4.24 -16.26
N ILE A 238 -8.43 5.46 -15.76
CA ILE A 238 -7.39 6.50 -15.84
C ILE A 238 -6.14 6.06 -15.08
N VAL A 239 -6.26 5.46 -13.89
CA VAL A 239 -5.11 4.91 -13.13
C VAL A 239 -4.41 3.83 -13.93
N MET A 240 -5.14 2.91 -14.58
CA MET A 240 -4.54 1.88 -15.42
C MET A 240 -3.83 2.45 -16.64
N LYS A 241 -4.39 3.48 -17.27
CA LYS A 241 -3.72 4.19 -18.37
C LYS A 241 -2.46 4.91 -17.89
N ALA A 242 -2.47 5.49 -16.69
CA ALA A 242 -1.30 6.13 -16.09
C ALA A 242 -0.18 5.10 -15.83
N HIS A 243 -0.53 3.91 -15.27
CA HIS A 243 0.40 2.79 -15.16
C HIS A 243 1.03 2.39 -16.50
N GLN A 244 0.20 2.19 -17.54
CA GLN A 244 0.70 1.80 -18.87
C GLN A 244 1.60 2.88 -19.50
N ALA A 245 1.26 4.17 -19.31
CA ALA A 245 2.07 5.28 -19.78
C ALA A 245 3.43 5.33 -19.05
N ALA A 246 3.44 5.16 -17.73
CA ALA A 246 4.65 5.07 -16.92
C ALA A 246 5.53 3.88 -17.37
N LYS A 247 4.96 2.68 -17.50
CA LYS A 247 5.67 1.49 -17.99
C LYS A 247 6.31 1.74 -19.36
N LYS A 248 5.59 2.40 -20.26
CA LYS A 248 6.12 2.74 -21.59
C LYS A 248 7.35 3.65 -21.50
N GLU A 249 7.33 4.68 -20.65
CA GLU A 249 8.50 5.55 -20.48
C GLU A 249 9.68 4.81 -19.83
N ILE A 250 9.44 3.95 -18.84
CA ILE A 250 10.49 3.11 -18.24
C ILE A 250 11.14 2.23 -19.29
N LYS A 251 10.35 1.45 -20.03
CA LYS A 251 10.85 0.51 -21.06
C LYS A 251 11.54 1.18 -22.23
N LYS A 252 11.18 2.42 -22.54
CA LYS A 252 11.85 3.22 -23.58
C LYS A 252 13.25 3.63 -23.16
N LEU A 253 13.46 3.99 -21.89
CA LEU A 253 14.75 4.45 -21.37
C LEU A 253 15.63 3.27 -20.93
N TYR A 254 15.07 2.30 -20.23
CA TYR A 254 15.76 1.12 -19.69
C TYR A 254 14.90 -0.15 -19.92
N PRO A 255 15.04 -0.83 -21.08
CA PRO A 255 14.23 -2.00 -21.42
C PRO A 255 14.33 -3.17 -20.43
N ASP A 256 15.48 -3.28 -19.75
CA ASP A 256 15.78 -4.39 -18.85
C ASP A 256 15.18 -4.22 -17.45
N ILE A 257 14.76 -3.02 -17.06
CA ILE A 257 14.05 -2.81 -15.80
C ILE A 257 12.76 -3.62 -15.82
N ARG A 258 12.57 -4.45 -14.82
CA ARG A 258 11.32 -5.19 -14.61
C ARG A 258 10.27 -4.26 -14.02
N VAL A 259 9.14 -4.17 -14.68
CA VAL A 259 8.05 -3.24 -14.31
C VAL A 259 6.80 -4.01 -13.98
N GLY A 260 6.18 -3.66 -12.86
CA GLY A 260 4.89 -4.17 -12.42
C GLY A 260 4.06 -3.09 -11.72
N ILE A 261 2.86 -3.47 -11.36
CA ILE A 261 1.94 -2.70 -10.52
C ILE A 261 1.65 -3.49 -9.26
N THR A 262 1.16 -2.88 -8.18
CA THR A 262 0.72 -3.65 -7.03
C THR A 262 -0.79 -3.55 -6.82
N LEU A 263 -1.39 -4.65 -6.37
CA LEU A 263 -2.81 -4.76 -6.04
C LEU A 263 -3.00 -5.26 -4.61
N SER A 264 -3.92 -4.64 -3.91
CA SER A 264 -4.43 -5.10 -2.61
C SER A 264 -5.49 -6.17 -2.85
N LEU A 265 -5.20 -7.41 -2.46
CA LEU A 265 -6.03 -8.57 -2.77
C LEU A 265 -6.42 -9.31 -1.49
N HIS A 266 -7.69 -9.67 -1.37
CA HIS A 266 -8.20 -10.46 -0.26
C HIS A 266 -8.28 -11.95 -0.63
N ASP A 267 -8.05 -12.83 0.33
CA ASP A 267 -8.46 -14.23 0.22
C ASP A 267 -9.98 -14.30 0.42
N LEU A 268 -10.71 -14.34 -0.69
CA LEU A 268 -12.16 -14.31 -0.71
C LEU A 268 -12.73 -15.71 -0.54
N GLN A 269 -13.44 -15.93 0.55
CA GLN A 269 -14.04 -17.22 0.91
C GLN A 269 -15.56 -17.13 0.98
N ALA A 270 -16.27 -18.22 0.66
CA ALA A 270 -17.71 -18.30 0.76
C ALA A 270 -18.14 -19.38 1.75
N VAL A 271 -19.15 -19.07 2.55
CA VAL A 271 -20.07 -20.07 3.09
C VAL A 271 -21.32 -20.11 2.22
N GLU A 272 -22.24 -21.04 2.47
CA GLU A 272 -23.46 -21.26 1.67
C GLU A 272 -24.16 -19.93 1.32
N GLY A 273 -24.32 -19.67 0.03
CA GLY A 273 -24.94 -18.47 -0.54
C GLY A 273 -24.00 -17.29 -0.77
N GLY A 274 -22.71 -17.39 -0.40
CA GLY A 274 -21.70 -16.34 -0.56
C GLY A 274 -20.94 -16.37 -1.90
N GLU A 275 -21.10 -17.41 -2.71
CA GLU A 275 -20.27 -17.68 -3.89
C GLU A 275 -20.36 -16.59 -4.95
N LYS A 276 -21.53 -15.95 -5.08
CA LYS A 276 -21.69 -14.83 -6.01
C LYS A 276 -20.86 -13.62 -5.58
N TYR A 277 -20.87 -13.30 -4.29
CA TYR A 277 -20.07 -12.16 -3.78
C TYR A 277 -18.58 -12.40 -3.98
N VAL A 278 -18.08 -13.61 -3.74
CA VAL A 278 -16.67 -13.95 -3.98
C VAL A 278 -16.29 -13.73 -5.45
N ARG A 279 -17.11 -14.21 -6.39
CA ARG A 279 -16.83 -13.98 -7.83
C ARG A 279 -16.84 -12.49 -8.19
N ASP A 280 -17.91 -11.78 -7.81
CA ASP A 280 -18.09 -10.38 -8.16
C ASP A 280 -16.94 -9.51 -7.57
N THR A 281 -16.55 -9.78 -6.31
CA THR A 281 -15.44 -9.06 -5.65
C THR A 281 -14.09 -9.41 -6.29
N TRP A 282 -13.84 -10.68 -6.64
CA TRP A 282 -12.61 -11.06 -7.32
C TRP A 282 -12.50 -10.44 -8.72
N ASP A 283 -13.63 -10.38 -9.44
CA ASP A 283 -13.69 -9.70 -10.74
C ASP A 283 -13.35 -8.20 -10.59
N GLU A 284 -13.82 -7.55 -9.53
CA GLU A 284 -13.58 -6.14 -9.24
C GLU A 284 -12.15 -5.88 -8.72
N GLU A 285 -11.61 -6.72 -7.83
CA GLU A 285 -10.29 -6.52 -7.24
C GLU A 285 -9.15 -6.93 -8.15
N PHE A 286 -9.35 -7.89 -9.08
CA PHE A 286 -8.29 -8.49 -9.86
C PHE A 286 -8.59 -8.65 -11.36
N VAL A 287 -9.67 -9.37 -11.74
CA VAL A 287 -9.91 -9.75 -13.15
C VAL A 287 -10.10 -8.51 -14.03
N HIS A 288 -10.75 -7.49 -13.49
CA HIS A 288 -10.94 -6.20 -14.14
C HIS A 288 -9.62 -5.55 -14.61
N TYR A 289 -8.52 -5.78 -13.90
CA TYR A 289 -7.21 -5.18 -14.20
C TYR A 289 -6.39 -5.98 -15.21
N LEU A 290 -6.68 -7.27 -15.42
CA LEU A 290 -5.91 -8.15 -16.32
C LEU A 290 -5.67 -7.57 -17.72
N PRO A 291 -6.65 -6.91 -18.40
CA PRO A 291 -6.41 -6.31 -19.71
C PRO A 291 -5.28 -5.27 -19.74
N TYR A 292 -4.98 -4.66 -18.62
CA TYR A 292 -3.99 -3.59 -18.49
C TYR A 292 -2.62 -4.08 -17.99
N ILE A 293 -2.59 -5.18 -17.24
CA ILE A 293 -1.41 -5.66 -16.51
C ILE A 293 -0.85 -7.00 -17.02
N LYS A 294 -1.58 -7.72 -17.88
CA LYS A 294 -1.19 -9.07 -18.34
C LYS A 294 0.19 -9.18 -18.97
N ASP A 295 0.70 -8.08 -19.50
CA ASP A 295 2.00 -7.98 -20.14
C ASP A 295 3.06 -7.35 -19.22
N ASP A 296 2.77 -7.19 -17.93
CA ASP A 296 3.75 -6.73 -16.94
C ASP A 296 4.79 -7.82 -16.66
N ASP A 297 6.00 -7.41 -16.31
CA ASP A 297 7.08 -8.34 -15.98
C ASP A 297 6.79 -9.09 -14.68
N PHE A 298 6.09 -8.43 -13.76
CA PHE A 298 5.62 -9.02 -12.49
C PHE A 298 4.36 -8.34 -12.00
N LEU A 299 3.63 -9.02 -11.12
CA LEU A 299 2.57 -8.45 -10.30
C LEU A 299 3.03 -8.37 -8.85
N GLY A 300 2.89 -7.20 -8.24
CA GLY A 300 3.02 -7.01 -6.79
C GLY A 300 1.73 -7.44 -6.08
N VAL A 301 1.80 -8.49 -5.29
CA VAL A 301 0.68 -8.97 -4.49
C VAL A 301 0.79 -8.43 -3.08
N GLN A 302 -0.30 -7.83 -2.60
CA GLN A 302 -0.44 -7.35 -1.23
C GLN A 302 -1.67 -8.02 -0.62
N ASN A 303 -1.45 -8.71 0.50
CA ASN A 303 -2.50 -9.41 1.22
C ASN A 303 -2.21 -9.42 2.71
N TYR A 304 -3.20 -9.07 3.52
CA TYR A 304 -3.08 -9.01 4.98
C TYR A 304 -4.03 -9.97 5.69
N THR A 305 -5.15 -10.34 5.06
CA THR A 305 -6.17 -11.17 5.67
C THR A 305 -7.09 -11.82 4.64
N ARG A 306 -8.12 -12.49 5.12
CA ARG A 306 -9.23 -13.02 4.31
C ARG A 306 -10.50 -12.21 4.48
N THR A 307 -11.43 -12.39 3.55
CA THR A 307 -12.81 -11.93 3.65
C THR A 307 -13.75 -13.09 3.41
N VAL A 308 -14.72 -13.31 4.30
CA VAL A 308 -15.70 -14.41 4.20
C VAL A 308 -17.07 -13.83 3.84
N TYR A 309 -17.73 -14.41 2.85
CA TYR A 309 -19.07 -14.02 2.42
C TYR A 309 -20.09 -15.10 2.70
N GLY A 310 -21.29 -14.69 3.14
CA GLY A 310 -22.48 -15.49 3.24
C GLY A 310 -23.59 -14.97 2.32
N ALA A 311 -24.79 -15.53 2.45
CA ALA A 311 -25.95 -15.20 1.60
C ALA A 311 -26.34 -13.72 1.59
N ASN A 312 -25.99 -12.96 2.65
CA ASN A 312 -26.33 -11.55 2.80
C ASN A 312 -25.14 -10.60 2.64
N GLY A 313 -23.99 -11.07 2.13
CA GLY A 313 -22.77 -10.30 1.95
C GLY A 313 -21.66 -10.72 2.91
N GLN A 314 -20.71 -9.78 3.15
CA GLN A 314 -19.54 -10.02 4.00
C GLN A 314 -19.93 -10.31 5.45
N LEU A 315 -19.32 -11.36 6.01
CA LEU A 315 -19.46 -11.75 7.41
C LEU A 315 -18.38 -11.10 8.27
N ASN A 316 -18.69 -10.82 9.51
CA ASN A 316 -17.70 -10.43 10.49
C ASN A 316 -16.84 -11.63 10.90
N PRO A 317 -15.58 -11.42 11.35
CA PRO A 317 -14.79 -12.47 11.95
C PRO A 317 -15.56 -13.19 13.06
N LYS A 318 -15.27 -14.48 13.28
CA LYS A 318 -15.88 -15.23 14.39
C LYS A 318 -15.51 -14.61 15.72
N GLU A 319 -16.36 -14.77 16.74
CA GLU A 319 -16.13 -14.20 18.08
C GLU A 319 -14.81 -14.67 18.73
N ASP A 320 -14.34 -15.87 18.39
CA ASP A 320 -13.09 -16.46 18.88
C ASP A 320 -11.88 -16.16 17.98
N ALA A 321 -12.07 -15.42 16.87
CA ALA A 321 -10.98 -15.06 15.97
C ALA A 321 -10.00 -14.09 16.63
N LYS A 322 -8.70 -14.34 16.43
CA LYS A 322 -7.67 -13.37 16.82
C LYS A 322 -7.63 -12.22 15.83
N LEU A 323 -7.77 -11.01 16.32
CA LEU A 323 -7.76 -9.80 15.50
C LEU A 323 -6.43 -9.05 15.64
N THR A 324 -6.06 -8.32 14.58
CA THR A 324 -4.98 -7.36 14.58
C THR A 324 -5.42 -6.04 15.24
N GLN A 325 -4.47 -5.10 15.45
CA GLN A 325 -4.82 -3.73 15.86
C GLN A 325 -5.66 -2.98 14.79
N MET A 326 -5.63 -3.46 13.54
CA MET A 326 -6.46 -2.97 12.43
C MET A 326 -7.85 -3.62 12.39
N GLU A 327 -8.20 -4.45 13.40
CA GLU A 327 -9.50 -5.12 13.57
C GLU A 327 -9.84 -6.19 12.50
N TYR A 328 -8.89 -6.63 11.68
CA TYR A 328 -9.09 -7.78 10.81
C TYR A 328 -8.44 -9.06 11.37
N GLU A 329 -8.92 -10.21 10.88
CA GLU A 329 -8.51 -11.53 11.37
C GLU A 329 -7.04 -11.81 11.06
N ILE A 330 -6.30 -12.36 12.01
CA ILE A 330 -4.96 -12.90 11.80
C ILE A 330 -5.11 -14.23 11.04
N TYR A 331 -4.85 -14.20 9.72
CA TYR A 331 -5.04 -15.35 8.84
C TYR A 331 -3.93 -15.45 7.79
N PRO A 332 -2.71 -15.89 8.18
CA PRO A 332 -1.54 -15.92 7.29
C PRO A 332 -1.68 -16.84 6.07
N GLN A 333 -2.56 -17.85 6.13
CA GLN A 333 -2.87 -18.75 5.00
C GLN A 333 -3.49 -18.05 3.79
N ALA A 334 -4.07 -16.87 4.02
CA ALA A 334 -4.64 -16.04 2.96
C ALA A 334 -3.64 -15.76 1.82
N LEU A 335 -2.37 -15.53 2.19
CA LEU A 335 -1.34 -15.20 1.20
C LEU A 335 -1.13 -16.33 0.17
N GLU A 336 -1.04 -17.58 0.62
CA GLU A 336 -0.92 -18.74 -0.29
C GLU A 336 -2.13 -18.83 -1.22
N HIS A 337 -3.34 -18.70 -0.67
CA HIS A 337 -4.57 -18.77 -1.45
C HIS A 337 -4.63 -17.68 -2.54
N VAL A 338 -4.28 -16.45 -2.19
CA VAL A 338 -4.25 -15.33 -3.14
C VAL A 338 -3.21 -15.55 -4.24
N ILE A 339 -1.99 -15.95 -3.90
CA ILE A 339 -0.94 -16.25 -4.89
C ILE A 339 -1.41 -17.32 -5.87
N ARG A 340 -2.02 -18.40 -5.38
CA ARG A 340 -2.55 -19.48 -6.21
C ARG A 340 -3.70 -19.00 -7.10
N GLN A 341 -4.56 -18.14 -6.58
CA GLN A 341 -5.68 -17.60 -7.34
C GLN A 341 -5.19 -16.66 -8.45
N VAL A 342 -4.26 -15.75 -8.14
CA VAL A 342 -3.62 -14.85 -9.12
C VAL A 342 -2.96 -15.64 -10.25
N ASN A 343 -2.20 -16.71 -9.91
CA ASN A 343 -1.47 -17.51 -10.91
C ASN A 343 -2.37 -18.24 -11.91
N LYS A 344 -3.67 -18.36 -11.66
CA LYS A 344 -4.61 -18.94 -12.65
C LYS A 344 -4.68 -18.08 -13.91
N ASP A 345 -4.66 -16.76 -13.77
CA ASP A 345 -4.93 -15.82 -14.85
C ASP A 345 -3.73 -14.91 -15.20
N PHE A 346 -2.88 -14.55 -14.23
CA PHE A 346 -1.64 -13.80 -14.46
C PHE A 346 -0.45 -14.77 -14.63
N LYS A 347 0.36 -14.58 -15.70
CA LYS A 347 1.43 -15.50 -16.09
C LYS A 347 2.84 -14.94 -15.95
N GLY A 348 2.97 -13.68 -15.50
CA GLY A 348 4.25 -13.09 -15.15
C GLY A 348 4.76 -13.56 -13.77
N ASP A 349 5.90 -13.03 -13.37
CA ASP A 349 6.43 -13.28 -12.03
C ASP A 349 5.52 -12.64 -10.95
N ILE A 350 5.54 -13.18 -9.74
CA ILE A 350 4.83 -12.64 -8.58
C ILE A 350 5.87 -12.20 -7.55
N ILE A 351 5.69 -10.99 -7.02
CA ILE A 351 6.43 -10.51 -5.86
C ILE A 351 5.39 -10.17 -4.78
N VAL A 352 5.51 -10.76 -3.60
CA VAL A 352 4.72 -10.32 -2.45
C VAL A 352 5.35 -9.00 -1.99
N THR A 353 4.72 -7.89 -2.38
CA THR A 353 5.24 -6.54 -2.13
C THR A 353 4.85 -6.01 -0.76
N GLU A 354 3.79 -6.57 -0.17
CA GLU A 354 3.41 -6.33 1.23
C GLU A 354 2.62 -7.53 1.79
N ASN A 355 2.98 -7.92 3.00
CA ASN A 355 2.26 -8.85 3.86
C ASN A 355 2.77 -8.66 5.30
N GLY A 356 1.88 -8.57 6.27
CA GLY A 356 2.27 -8.30 7.66
C GLY A 356 1.07 -8.14 8.59
N ILE A 357 1.33 -7.87 9.85
CA ILE A 357 0.30 -7.61 10.86
C ILE A 357 0.67 -6.47 11.80
N ALA A 358 -0.33 -5.66 12.17
CA ALA A 358 -0.22 -4.71 13.28
C ALA A 358 -0.54 -5.44 14.59
N ILE A 359 0.47 -5.66 15.40
CA ILE A 359 0.34 -6.33 16.69
C ILE A 359 1.49 -5.99 17.64
N THR A 360 1.21 -5.86 18.93
CA THR A 360 2.23 -5.59 19.95
C THR A 360 3.01 -6.84 20.37
N ASP A 361 2.39 -8.01 20.26
CA ASP A 361 3.01 -9.31 20.60
C ASP A 361 3.86 -9.80 19.44
N ASP A 362 5.18 -9.70 19.59
CA ASP A 362 6.12 -10.07 18.55
C ASP A 362 6.27 -11.59 18.34
N GLU A 363 5.89 -12.43 19.32
CA GLU A 363 5.83 -13.88 19.14
C GLU A 363 4.73 -14.27 18.16
N ILE A 364 3.57 -13.59 18.23
CA ILE A 364 2.49 -13.78 17.26
C ILE A 364 2.95 -13.31 15.87
N ARG A 365 3.72 -12.21 15.78
CA ARG A 365 4.29 -11.73 14.51
C ARG A 365 5.26 -12.75 13.92
N CYS A 366 6.16 -13.32 14.71
CA CYS A 366 7.07 -14.39 14.26
C CYS A 366 6.28 -15.58 13.70
N LYS A 367 5.25 -16.03 14.43
CA LYS A 367 4.40 -17.11 13.96
C LYS A 367 3.64 -16.78 12.68
N PHE A 368 3.14 -15.56 12.53
CA PHE A 368 2.51 -15.10 11.30
C PHE A 368 3.48 -15.17 10.12
N ILE A 369 4.73 -14.72 10.32
CA ILE A 369 5.81 -14.80 9.33
C ILE A 369 6.08 -16.25 8.93
N ASP A 370 6.20 -17.17 9.89
CA ASP A 370 6.40 -18.60 9.63
C ASP A 370 5.31 -19.19 8.73
N ASP A 371 4.05 -18.94 9.08
CA ASP A 371 2.91 -19.52 8.40
C ASP A 371 2.74 -18.88 6.99
N ALA A 372 2.97 -17.56 6.84
CA ALA A 372 2.92 -16.88 5.55
C ALA A 372 4.04 -17.35 4.60
N LEU A 373 5.28 -17.42 5.10
CA LEU A 373 6.41 -17.88 4.31
C LEU A 373 6.31 -19.37 3.94
N GLN A 374 5.70 -20.20 4.80
CA GLN A 374 5.40 -21.58 4.43
C GLN A 374 4.45 -21.62 3.22
N GLY A 375 3.43 -20.75 3.20
CA GLY A 375 2.51 -20.64 2.05
C GLY A 375 3.23 -20.20 0.76
N VAL A 376 4.14 -19.22 0.87
CA VAL A 376 5.00 -18.79 -0.25
C VAL A 376 5.86 -19.96 -0.76
N LYS A 377 6.47 -20.72 0.16
CA LYS A 377 7.30 -21.88 -0.19
C LYS A 377 6.49 -22.97 -0.89
N ASN A 378 5.27 -23.26 -0.41
CA ASN A 378 4.37 -24.20 -1.07
C ASN A 378 4.06 -23.79 -2.52
N CYS A 379 3.82 -22.48 -2.75
CA CYS A 379 3.61 -21.97 -4.10
C CYS A 379 4.84 -22.17 -5.01
N ILE A 380 6.04 -21.88 -4.49
CA ILE A 380 7.30 -22.08 -5.25
C ILE A 380 7.52 -23.56 -5.57
N ASP A 381 7.27 -24.47 -4.62
CA ASP A 381 7.42 -25.91 -4.80
C ASP A 381 6.43 -26.46 -5.85
N ASP A 382 5.27 -25.81 -6.00
CA ASP A 382 4.29 -26.08 -7.06
C ASP A 382 4.59 -25.34 -8.37
N ASN A 383 5.81 -24.77 -8.53
CA ASN A 383 6.29 -24.06 -9.70
C ASN A 383 5.55 -22.73 -10.02
N ILE A 384 4.92 -22.11 -9.03
CA ILE A 384 4.42 -20.74 -9.19
C ILE A 384 5.62 -19.78 -9.09
N PRO A 385 5.78 -18.83 -10.04
CA PRO A 385 6.97 -18.00 -10.16
C PRO A 385 7.00 -16.86 -9.13
N VAL A 386 6.99 -17.18 -7.83
CA VAL A 386 7.16 -16.18 -6.77
C VAL A 386 8.64 -15.87 -6.61
N LYS A 387 9.02 -14.59 -6.80
CA LYS A 387 10.41 -14.12 -6.83
C LYS A 387 10.86 -13.40 -5.56
N GLY A 388 9.93 -12.98 -4.74
CA GLY A 388 10.27 -12.25 -3.53
C GLY A 388 9.11 -12.06 -2.56
N TYR A 389 9.48 -11.67 -1.36
CA TYR A 389 8.57 -11.33 -0.27
C TYR A 389 9.11 -10.14 0.51
N CYS A 390 8.32 -9.08 0.64
CA CYS A 390 8.58 -7.91 1.45
C CYS A 390 7.55 -7.84 2.59
N TYR A 391 8.04 -7.91 3.82
CA TYR A 391 7.20 -7.76 5.00
C TYR A 391 6.76 -6.29 5.16
N TRP A 392 5.49 -6.04 5.45
CA TRP A 392 5.00 -4.72 5.85
C TRP A 392 4.91 -4.63 7.37
N SER A 393 5.77 -3.85 8.00
CA SER A 393 6.73 -2.89 7.44
C SER A 393 8.09 -3.02 8.14
N LEU A 394 9.12 -2.37 7.59
CA LEU A 394 10.44 -2.35 8.24
C LEU A 394 10.37 -1.63 9.59
N LEU A 395 9.72 -0.49 9.66
CA LEU A 395 9.63 0.38 10.83
C LEU A 395 8.18 0.44 11.36
N ASP A 396 8.00 0.56 12.67
CA ASP A 396 6.76 1.13 13.19
C ASP A 396 6.65 2.56 12.68
N ASN A 397 5.56 2.87 11.95
CA ASN A 397 5.47 4.09 11.18
C ASN A 397 4.09 4.77 11.29
N PHE A 398 3.89 5.80 10.49
CA PHE A 398 2.65 6.53 10.38
C PHE A 398 1.62 5.74 9.57
N GLU A 399 0.65 5.11 10.26
CA GLU A 399 -0.41 4.33 9.60
C GLU A 399 -1.57 5.23 9.18
N TRP A 400 -1.31 6.13 8.25
CA TRP A 400 -2.28 7.02 7.62
C TRP A 400 -3.19 7.70 8.66
N GLN A 401 -4.52 7.61 8.54
CA GLN A 401 -5.47 8.24 9.47
C GLN A 401 -5.46 7.65 10.89
N LYS A 402 -4.78 6.50 11.11
CA LYS A 402 -4.57 5.89 12.44
C LYS A 402 -3.36 6.46 13.19
N GLY A 403 -2.57 7.34 12.55
CA GLY A 403 -1.36 7.89 13.17
C GLY A 403 -0.33 6.81 13.52
N TYR A 404 0.30 6.91 14.67
CA TYR A 404 1.37 6.00 15.11
C TYR A 404 0.91 4.86 16.03
N SER A 405 -0.39 4.64 16.14
CA SER A 405 -0.95 3.62 17.05
C SER A 405 -0.82 2.18 16.56
N MET A 406 -0.51 1.97 15.27
CA MET A 406 -0.41 0.64 14.64
C MET A 406 1.04 0.17 14.57
N THR A 407 1.33 -0.97 15.16
CA THR A 407 2.71 -1.50 15.27
C THR A 407 2.95 -2.63 14.28
N PHE A 408 3.14 -2.27 12.99
CA PHE A 408 3.49 -3.21 11.92
C PHE A 408 4.98 -3.56 11.88
N GLY A 409 5.83 -2.65 12.34
CA GLY A 409 7.27 -2.68 12.10
C GLY A 409 7.98 -3.90 12.66
N LEU A 410 9.04 -4.32 11.97
CA LEU A 410 10.08 -5.23 12.48
C LEU A 410 11.08 -4.49 13.38
N ILE A 411 11.09 -3.16 13.30
CA ILE A 411 11.90 -2.25 14.11
C ILE A 411 10.94 -1.27 14.78
N ALA A 412 11.00 -1.16 16.09
CA ALA A 412 10.29 -0.13 16.83
C ALA A 412 11.01 1.22 16.70
N VAL A 413 10.24 2.29 16.64
CA VAL A 413 10.74 3.67 16.60
C VAL A 413 10.21 4.44 17.79
N ASP A 414 11.11 4.87 18.68
CA ASP A 414 10.78 5.75 19.78
C ASP A 414 10.47 7.16 19.24
N ARG A 415 9.26 7.64 19.45
CA ARG A 415 8.76 8.89 18.84
C ARG A 415 9.42 10.15 19.37
N ASP A 416 9.96 10.12 20.57
CA ASP A 416 10.58 11.29 21.21
C ASP A 416 12.05 11.43 20.81
N THR A 417 12.75 10.29 20.71
CA THR A 417 14.21 10.24 20.46
C THR A 417 14.59 9.78 19.06
N MET A 418 13.63 9.27 18.29
CA MET A 418 13.85 8.59 16.99
C MET A 418 14.79 7.39 17.09
N LYS A 419 14.99 6.81 18.27
CA LYS A 419 15.81 5.63 18.45
C LYS A 419 15.12 4.41 17.81
N ARG A 420 15.91 3.61 17.10
CA ARG A 420 15.50 2.33 16.54
C ARG A 420 15.77 1.21 17.55
N GLU A 421 14.82 0.28 17.67
CA GLU A 421 14.98 -0.92 18.47
C GLU A 421 14.51 -2.13 17.64
N GLU A 422 15.44 -3.06 17.40
CA GLU A 422 15.13 -4.29 16.67
C GLU A 422 14.13 -5.13 17.47
N LYS A 423 13.04 -5.56 16.83
CA LYS A 423 12.17 -6.59 17.39
C LYS A 423 12.70 -7.97 17.01
N PRO A 424 12.46 -9.03 17.81
CA PRO A 424 12.89 -10.39 17.49
C PRO A 424 12.48 -10.85 16.08
N SER A 425 11.32 -10.42 15.61
CA SER A 425 10.78 -10.73 14.28
C SER A 425 11.67 -10.25 13.12
N LEU A 426 12.49 -9.21 13.29
CA LEU A 426 13.41 -8.77 12.25
C LEU A 426 14.45 -9.87 11.92
N ARG A 427 15.13 -10.38 12.93
CA ARG A 427 16.13 -11.46 12.74
C ARG A 427 15.48 -12.79 12.43
N HIS A 428 14.28 -13.02 12.95
CA HIS A 428 13.48 -14.19 12.65
C HIS A 428 13.19 -14.25 11.14
N LEU A 429 12.70 -13.17 10.53
CA LEU A 429 12.48 -13.08 9.08
C LEU A 429 13.79 -13.31 8.31
N GLY A 430 14.90 -12.67 8.71
CA GLY A 430 16.19 -12.82 8.04
C GLY A 430 16.79 -14.22 8.13
N SER A 431 16.34 -15.08 9.05
CA SER A 431 16.81 -16.45 9.18
C SER A 431 16.35 -17.41 8.08
N TYR A 432 15.49 -16.93 7.18
CA TYR A 432 14.92 -17.74 6.07
C TYR A 432 15.74 -17.68 4.77
N ILE A 433 16.84 -16.93 4.70
CA ILE A 433 17.81 -16.91 3.60
C ILE A 433 19.12 -17.56 4.01
#